data_e73909ccd16f8c2df063db8ff0e9dfe4
#
_entry.id   e73909ccd16f8c2df063db8ff0e9dfe4
#
_cell.length_a   1.000
_cell.length_b   1.000
_cell.length_c   1.000
_cell.angle_alpha   90.00
_cell.angle_beta   90.00
_cell.angle_gamma   90.00
#
_symmetry.space_group_name_H-M   'P 1'
#
loop_
_entity.id
_entity.type
_entity.pdbx_description
1 polymer ?
#
loop_
_entity_poly.entity_id
_entity_poly.type
_entity_poly.pdbx_seq_one_letter_code
_entity_poly.pdbx_strand_id
1 'polypeptide(L)'
;MTRPILLAEDFEADALTVQRLLKKAGVANPILIVPDGGEAIAYLNNDGPFRDRQKFPLPGVLLLDLKLPNKTGFEVLEWCRVQPHLKDLFIVVLSGHYEVREVNQAYQLGAHRFLTKPANQEDILNAIKDHLEGSQVSAELQAN
;
A
#
# COMPACT_ATOMS: atom_id res chain seq x y z
N MET A 1 -7.12 17.17 -3.80
CA MET A 1 -7.09 16.04 -4.75
C MET A 1 -6.78 14.75 -4.00
N THR A 2 -7.55 13.70 -4.30
CA THR A 2 -7.44 12.42 -3.61
C THR A 2 -6.33 11.58 -4.22
N ARG A 3 -5.36 11.16 -3.40
CA ARG A 3 -4.31 10.26 -3.87
C ARG A 3 -4.79 8.82 -3.89
N PRO A 4 -4.34 8.00 -4.85
CA PRO A 4 -4.71 6.60 -4.86
C PRO A 4 -3.98 5.80 -3.78
N ILE A 5 -4.52 4.61 -3.53
CA ILE A 5 -3.87 3.57 -2.73
C ILE A 5 -3.32 2.57 -3.73
N LEU A 6 -2.03 2.29 -3.66
CA LEU A 6 -1.42 1.26 -4.49
C LEU A 6 -1.36 -0.02 -3.68
N LEU A 7 -1.97 -1.08 -4.20
CA LEU A 7 -1.98 -2.40 -3.56
C LEU A 7 -1.14 -3.36 -4.40
N ALA A 8 -0.03 -3.81 -3.86
CA ALA A 8 0.85 -4.79 -4.50
C ALA A 8 0.53 -6.17 -3.92
N GLU A 9 -0.17 -6.99 -4.70
CA GLU A 9 -0.66 -8.29 -4.27
C GLU A 9 -0.84 -9.19 -5.50
N ASP A 10 -0.21 -10.37 -5.48
CA ASP A 10 -0.29 -11.32 -6.59
C ASP A 10 -1.47 -12.27 -6.50
N PHE A 11 -2.03 -12.49 -5.31
CA PHE A 11 -3.18 -13.36 -5.14
C PHE A 11 -4.47 -12.55 -5.28
N GLU A 12 -5.18 -12.80 -6.38
CA GLU A 12 -6.36 -12.03 -6.73
C GLU A 12 -7.42 -12.01 -5.63
N ALA A 13 -7.66 -13.16 -4.98
CA ALA A 13 -8.66 -13.23 -3.91
C ALA A 13 -8.31 -12.31 -2.74
N ASP A 14 -7.03 -12.25 -2.36
CA ASP A 14 -6.57 -11.36 -1.29
C ASP A 14 -6.70 -9.89 -1.69
N ALA A 15 -6.36 -9.57 -2.93
CA ALA A 15 -6.49 -8.20 -3.44
C ALA A 15 -7.95 -7.74 -3.41
N LEU A 16 -8.87 -8.60 -3.85
CA LEU A 16 -10.30 -8.29 -3.83
C LEU A 16 -10.82 -8.13 -2.40
N THR A 17 -10.34 -8.96 -1.48
CA THR A 17 -10.72 -8.86 -0.07
C THR A 17 -10.33 -7.50 0.50
N VAL A 18 -9.09 -7.07 0.30
CA VAL A 18 -8.61 -5.77 0.77
C VAL A 18 -9.43 -4.64 0.14
N GLN A 19 -9.67 -4.73 -1.17
CA GLN A 19 -10.44 -3.71 -1.87
C GLN A 19 -11.85 -3.58 -1.31
N ARG A 20 -12.50 -4.71 -1.03
CA ARG A 20 -13.85 -4.73 -0.44
C ARG A 20 -13.86 -4.15 0.97
N LEU A 21 -12.87 -4.51 1.79
CA LEU A 21 -12.76 -3.99 3.15
C LEU A 21 -12.65 -2.46 3.15
N LEU A 22 -11.82 -1.92 2.27
CA LEU A 22 -11.63 -0.48 2.18
C LEU A 22 -12.90 0.23 1.70
N LYS A 23 -13.55 -0.31 0.68
CA LYS A 23 -14.80 0.27 0.18
C LYS A 23 -15.90 0.22 1.23
N LYS A 24 -16.00 -0.88 1.94
CA LYS A 24 -17.00 -1.06 2.99
C LYS A 24 -16.76 -0.08 4.15
N ALA A 25 -15.50 0.25 4.40
CA ALA A 25 -15.13 1.25 5.41
C ALA A 25 -15.37 2.68 4.95
N GLY A 26 -15.81 2.89 3.71
CA GLY A 26 -16.11 4.21 3.17
C GLY A 26 -14.92 4.92 2.54
N VAL A 27 -13.84 4.20 2.27
CA VAL A 27 -12.66 4.80 1.64
C VAL A 27 -12.98 5.11 0.18
N ALA A 28 -12.92 6.39 -0.18
CA ALA A 28 -13.25 6.86 -1.52
C ALA A 28 -12.03 6.97 -2.44
N ASN A 29 -10.81 6.82 -1.90
CA ASN A 29 -9.58 6.88 -2.68
C ASN A 29 -9.55 5.77 -3.72
N PRO A 30 -9.11 6.04 -4.95
CA PRO A 30 -8.94 4.99 -5.95
C PRO A 30 -7.95 3.94 -5.45
N ILE A 31 -8.24 2.68 -5.72
CA ILE A 31 -7.36 1.57 -5.34
C ILE A 31 -6.85 0.95 -6.63
N LEU A 32 -5.53 1.00 -6.83
CA LEU A 32 -4.87 0.45 -8.00
C LEU A 32 -4.11 -0.79 -7.58
N ILE A 33 -4.32 -1.89 -8.28
CA ILE A 33 -3.74 -3.18 -7.92
C ILE A 33 -2.66 -3.55 -8.94
N VAL A 34 -1.48 -3.90 -8.44
CA VAL A 34 -0.39 -4.43 -9.26
C VAL A 34 -0.04 -5.82 -8.75
N PRO A 35 0.29 -6.77 -9.64
CA PRO A 35 0.43 -8.18 -9.26
C PRO A 35 1.83 -8.57 -8.79
N ASP A 36 2.83 -7.71 -8.92
CA ASP A 36 4.20 -8.07 -8.53
C ASP A 36 5.01 -6.85 -8.13
N GLY A 37 6.18 -7.11 -7.54
CA GLY A 37 7.04 -6.04 -7.05
C GLY A 37 7.66 -5.19 -8.15
N GLY A 38 7.91 -5.79 -9.31
CA GLY A 38 8.43 -5.06 -10.46
C GLY A 38 7.44 -4.01 -10.95
N GLU A 39 6.16 -4.38 -11.04
CA GLU A 39 5.11 -3.42 -11.44
C GLU A 39 4.87 -2.37 -10.37
N ALA A 40 5.00 -2.73 -9.08
CA ALA A 40 4.90 -1.74 -8.01
C ALA A 40 5.99 -0.68 -8.16
N ILE A 41 7.23 -1.10 -8.40
CA ILE A 41 8.35 -0.17 -8.62
C ILE A 41 8.11 0.67 -9.89
N ALA A 42 7.66 0.04 -10.97
CA ALA A 42 7.38 0.76 -12.22
C ALA A 42 6.33 1.85 -12.00
N TYR A 43 5.27 1.54 -11.26
CA TYR A 43 4.25 2.54 -10.93
C TYR A 43 4.86 3.70 -10.15
N LEU A 44 5.58 3.38 -9.07
CA LEU A 44 6.16 4.40 -8.20
C LEU A 44 7.24 5.22 -8.90
N ASN A 45 7.94 4.63 -9.85
CA ASN A 45 9.00 5.28 -10.61
C ASN A 45 8.49 5.94 -11.90
N ASN A 46 7.19 5.88 -12.15
CA ASN A 46 6.60 6.55 -13.32
C ASN A 46 7.15 5.97 -14.64
N ASP A 47 7.36 4.65 -14.69
CA ASP A 47 7.94 3.95 -15.83
C ASP A 47 6.90 3.23 -16.67
N GLY A 48 7.23 2.98 -17.93
CA GLY A 48 6.46 2.14 -18.83
C GLY A 48 5.01 2.58 -18.94
N PRO A 49 4.06 1.65 -18.71
CA PRO A 49 2.64 1.98 -18.84
C PRO A 49 2.16 3.00 -17.78
N PHE A 50 2.95 3.27 -16.75
CA PHE A 50 2.58 4.17 -15.65
C PHE A 50 3.23 5.55 -15.75
N ARG A 51 3.81 5.91 -16.90
CA ARG A 51 4.57 7.15 -16.99
C ARG A 51 3.71 8.43 -17.00
N ASP A 52 2.42 8.32 -17.28
CA ASP A 52 1.52 9.48 -17.25
C ASP A 52 1.00 9.70 -15.84
N ARG A 53 1.57 10.67 -15.12
CA ARG A 53 1.16 10.99 -13.73
C ARG A 53 -0.25 11.58 -13.64
N GLN A 54 -0.83 12.01 -14.73
CA GLN A 54 -2.24 12.43 -14.71
C GLN A 54 -3.16 11.23 -14.62
N LYS A 55 -2.81 10.13 -15.30
CA LYS A 55 -3.55 8.87 -15.24
C LYS A 55 -3.18 8.04 -14.03
N PHE A 56 -1.90 8.06 -13.66
CA PHE A 56 -1.34 7.23 -12.58
C PHE A 56 -0.65 8.12 -11.56
N PRO A 57 -1.43 8.86 -10.74
CA PRO A 57 -0.84 9.77 -9.75
C PRO A 57 -0.05 9.02 -8.70
N LEU A 58 0.90 9.71 -8.08
CA LEU A 58 1.68 9.14 -7.00
C LEU A 58 0.75 8.75 -5.85
N PRO A 59 0.83 7.53 -5.33
CA PRO A 59 -0.05 7.12 -4.23
C PRO A 59 0.36 7.76 -2.91
N GLY A 60 -0.62 7.93 -2.03
CA GLY A 60 -0.34 8.34 -0.65
C GLY A 60 -0.04 7.16 0.25
N VAL A 61 -0.58 5.99 -0.11
CA VAL A 61 -0.43 4.76 0.67
C VAL A 61 -0.05 3.61 -0.26
N LEU A 62 0.92 2.82 0.16
CA LEU A 62 1.28 1.55 -0.47
C LEU A 62 0.94 0.42 0.49
N LEU A 63 0.06 -0.49 0.06
CA LEU A 63 -0.22 -1.74 0.75
C LEU A 63 0.58 -2.81 0.04
N LEU A 64 1.49 -3.47 0.75
CA LEU A 64 2.55 -4.27 0.14
C LEU A 64 2.64 -5.65 0.76
N ASP A 65 2.44 -6.69 -0.06
CA ASP A 65 2.71 -8.07 0.34
C ASP A 65 4.23 -8.32 0.29
N LEU A 66 4.74 -9.10 1.24
CA LEU A 66 6.17 -9.47 1.23
C LEU A 66 6.49 -10.55 0.21
N LYS A 67 5.55 -11.44 -0.07
CA LYS A 67 5.78 -12.63 -0.92
C LYS A 67 5.32 -12.37 -2.35
N LEU A 68 5.88 -11.36 -2.99
CA LEU A 68 5.55 -11.03 -4.38
C LEU A 68 6.49 -11.71 -5.36
N PRO A 69 6.02 -12.06 -6.57
CA PRO A 69 6.89 -12.54 -7.63
C PRO A 69 7.70 -11.39 -8.25
N ASN A 70 8.68 -11.73 -9.04
CA ASN A 70 9.64 -10.85 -9.71
C ASN A 70 10.53 -10.11 -8.72
N LYS A 71 9.96 -9.14 -8.00
CA LYS A 71 10.64 -8.48 -6.89
C LYS A 71 9.80 -8.66 -5.65
N THR A 72 10.44 -9.10 -4.57
CA THR A 72 9.75 -9.30 -3.29
C THR A 72 9.36 -7.99 -2.65
N GLY A 73 8.48 -8.05 -1.64
CA GLY A 73 8.14 -6.86 -0.87
C GLY A 73 9.35 -6.22 -0.21
N PHE A 74 10.32 -7.03 0.26
CA PHE A 74 11.57 -6.51 0.82
C PHE A 74 12.36 -5.71 -0.21
N GLU A 75 12.45 -6.21 -1.44
CA GLU A 75 13.13 -5.50 -2.52
C GLU A 75 12.42 -4.19 -2.87
N VAL A 76 11.10 -4.18 -2.84
CA VAL A 76 10.32 -2.95 -3.06
C VAL A 76 10.61 -1.93 -1.96
N LEU A 77 10.59 -2.37 -0.69
CA LEU A 77 10.92 -1.49 0.45
C LEU A 77 12.32 -0.90 0.31
N GLU A 78 13.29 -1.75 0.01
CA GLU A 78 14.68 -1.33 -0.14
C GLU A 78 14.84 -0.29 -1.23
N TRP A 79 14.14 -0.49 -2.36
CA TRP A 79 14.14 0.48 -3.46
C TRP A 79 13.48 1.79 -3.04
N CYS A 80 12.31 1.72 -2.39
CA CYS A 80 11.56 2.91 -1.99
C CYS A 80 12.34 3.82 -1.04
N ARG A 81 13.08 3.25 -0.10
CA ARG A 81 13.73 4.04 0.96
C ARG A 81 14.80 4.99 0.44
N VAL A 82 15.34 4.76 -0.75
CA VAL A 82 16.36 5.61 -1.34
C VAL A 82 15.81 6.56 -2.40
N GLN A 83 14.49 6.63 -2.54
CA GLN A 83 13.85 7.51 -3.53
C GLN A 83 13.35 8.79 -2.86
N PRO A 84 13.99 9.95 -3.11
CA PRO A 84 13.58 11.19 -2.44
C PRO A 84 12.13 11.57 -2.69
N HIS A 85 11.59 11.26 -3.87
CA HIS A 85 10.20 11.61 -4.21
C HIS A 85 9.17 10.76 -3.48
N LEU A 86 9.58 9.70 -2.77
CA LEU A 86 8.69 8.81 -2.04
C LEU A 86 8.77 9.00 -0.52
N LYS A 87 9.40 10.07 -0.06
CA LYS A 87 9.59 10.28 1.39
C LYS A 87 8.28 10.36 2.17
N ASP A 88 7.19 10.79 1.53
CA ASP A 88 5.89 10.94 2.18
C ASP A 88 4.96 9.75 1.94
N LEU A 89 5.43 8.73 1.22
CA LEU A 89 4.63 7.54 0.97
C LEU A 89 4.49 6.72 2.26
N PHE A 90 3.25 6.45 2.65
CA PHE A 90 2.99 5.64 3.83
C PHE A 90 2.89 4.17 3.42
N ILE A 91 3.76 3.33 3.98
CA ILE A 91 3.87 1.92 3.56
C ILE A 91 3.37 1.00 4.66
N VAL A 92 2.38 0.19 4.32
CA VAL A 92 1.83 -0.85 5.20
C VAL A 92 2.09 -2.20 4.56
N VAL A 93 2.78 -3.07 5.27
CA VAL A 93 2.99 -4.44 4.82
C VAL A 93 1.82 -5.31 5.26
N LEU A 94 1.31 -6.13 4.35
CA LEU A 94 0.30 -7.15 4.62
C LEU A 94 0.91 -8.51 4.31
N SER A 95 0.98 -9.40 5.29
CA SER A 95 1.58 -10.72 5.07
C SER A 95 0.82 -11.83 5.79
N GLY A 96 0.61 -12.95 5.08
CA GLY A 96 -0.07 -14.11 5.65
C GLY A 96 0.85 -15.05 6.41
N HIS A 97 2.10 -15.13 5.96
CA HIS A 97 3.12 -15.96 6.60
C HIS A 97 4.36 -15.14 6.85
N TYR A 98 4.78 -15.06 8.11
CA TYR A 98 5.94 -14.26 8.47
C TYR A 98 6.61 -14.80 9.71
N GLU A 99 7.90 -14.50 9.82
CA GLU A 99 8.67 -14.74 11.03
C GLU A 99 8.95 -13.39 11.70
N VAL A 100 9.24 -13.41 13.00
CA VAL A 100 9.52 -12.17 13.74
C VAL A 100 10.67 -11.39 13.09
N ARG A 101 11.69 -12.07 12.59
CA ARG A 101 12.82 -11.43 11.90
C ARG A 101 12.36 -10.69 10.65
N GLU A 102 11.33 -11.19 9.96
CA GLU A 102 10.80 -10.53 8.77
C GLU A 102 10.04 -9.25 9.12
N VAL A 103 9.31 -9.26 10.23
CA VAL A 103 8.64 -8.06 10.74
C VAL A 103 9.67 -6.98 11.03
N ASN A 104 10.72 -7.36 11.76
CA ASN A 104 11.80 -6.42 12.11
C ASN A 104 12.51 -5.89 10.87
N GLN A 105 12.79 -6.76 9.90
CA GLN A 105 13.44 -6.37 8.66
C GLN A 105 12.57 -5.38 7.87
N ALA A 106 11.26 -5.63 7.80
CA ALA A 106 10.34 -4.73 7.11
C ALA A 106 10.38 -3.32 7.70
N TYR A 107 10.33 -3.20 9.03
CA TYR A 107 10.43 -1.90 9.68
C TYR A 107 11.79 -1.23 9.45
N GLN A 108 12.87 -2.00 9.52
CA GLN A 108 14.20 -1.47 9.25
C GLN A 108 14.34 -0.95 7.82
N LEU A 109 13.63 -1.55 6.87
CA LEU A 109 13.65 -1.13 5.48
C LEU A 109 12.65 -0.02 5.16
N GLY A 110 11.93 0.49 6.16
CA GLY A 110 11.09 1.66 5.99
C GLY A 110 9.59 1.44 6.00
N ALA A 111 9.12 0.22 6.30
CA ALA A 111 7.69 -0.01 6.49
C ALA A 111 7.20 0.77 7.72
N HIS A 112 6.04 1.37 7.61
CA HIS A 112 5.46 2.15 8.71
C HIS A 112 4.55 1.30 9.59
N ARG A 113 3.91 0.29 9.02
CA ARG A 113 3.05 -0.66 9.74
C ARG A 113 3.19 -2.04 9.14
N PHE A 114 2.91 -3.05 9.94
CA PHE A 114 2.89 -4.44 9.52
C PHE A 114 1.59 -5.07 10.02
N LEU A 115 0.76 -5.55 9.11
CA LEU A 115 -0.50 -6.21 9.43
C LEU A 115 -0.48 -7.64 8.92
N THR A 116 -1.10 -8.55 9.66
CA THR A 116 -1.20 -9.95 9.25
C THR A 116 -2.45 -10.18 8.42
N LYS A 117 -2.39 -11.14 7.49
CA LYS A 117 -3.57 -11.58 6.75
C LYS A 117 -4.25 -12.74 7.48
N PRO A 118 -5.57 -12.80 7.46
CA PRO A 118 -6.48 -11.82 6.90
C PRO A 118 -6.58 -10.61 7.82
N ALA A 119 -6.34 -9.42 7.26
CA ALA A 119 -6.49 -8.19 8.03
C ALA A 119 -7.98 -7.88 8.13
N ASN A 120 -8.41 -7.34 9.27
CA ASN A 120 -9.78 -6.91 9.40
C ASN A 120 -9.92 -5.43 9.01
N GLN A 121 -11.17 -5.01 8.78
CA GLN A 121 -11.48 -3.67 8.34
C GLN A 121 -10.94 -2.60 9.29
N GLU A 122 -11.12 -2.82 10.60
CA GLU A 122 -10.70 -1.85 11.62
C GLU A 122 -9.19 -1.67 11.61
N ASP A 123 -8.42 -2.76 11.56
CA ASP A 123 -6.96 -2.69 11.59
C ASP A 123 -6.41 -1.96 10.36
N ILE A 124 -6.93 -2.30 9.16
CA ILE A 124 -6.49 -1.62 7.94
C ILE A 124 -6.83 -0.14 8.00
N LEU A 125 -8.07 0.19 8.35
CA LEU A 125 -8.51 1.58 8.37
C LEU A 125 -7.71 2.39 9.39
N ASN A 126 -7.50 1.86 10.59
CA ASN A 126 -6.73 2.54 11.63
C ASN A 126 -5.28 2.78 11.19
N ALA A 127 -4.71 1.87 10.41
CA ALA A 127 -3.35 2.02 9.93
C ALA A 127 -3.20 3.17 8.92
N ILE A 128 -4.20 3.39 8.06
CA ILE A 128 -4.05 4.29 6.92
C ILE A 128 -4.90 5.56 6.97
N LYS A 129 -5.86 5.67 7.88
CA LYS A 129 -6.86 6.76 7.87
C LYS A 129 -6.24 8.16 7.86
N ASP A 130 -5.13 8.35 8.57
CA ASP A 130 -4.48 9.66 8.67
C ASP A 130 -3.67 9.99 7.41
N HIS A 131 -3.56 9.06 6.48
CA HIS A 131 -2.80 9.20 5.24
C HIS A 131 -3.70 9.17 4.00
N LEU A 132 -5.02 9.21 4.19
CA LEU A 132 -6.03 9.23 3.13
C LEU A 132 -6.38 10.66 2.78
N GLU A 133 -5.44 11.35 2.16
CA GLU A 133 -5.60 12.75 1.80
C GLU A 133 -6.85 12.96 0.94
N GLY A 134 -7.70 13.89 1.35
CA GLY A 134 -8.94 14.19 0.65
C GLY A 134 -10.04 13.16 0.85
N SER A 135 -9.84 12.16 1.73
CA SER A 135 -10.83 11.13 1.97
C SER A 135 -11.94 11.62 2.91
N GLN A 136 -13.18 11.36 2.53
CA GLN A 136 -14.33 11.67 3.37
C GLN A 136 -14.33 10.84 4.65
N VAL A 137 -13.85 9.60 4.58
CA VAL A 137 -13.74 8.72 5.75
C VAL A 137 -12.84 9.33 6.81
N SER A 138 -11.68 9.86 6.39
CA SER A 138 -10.76 10.50 7.32
C SER A 138 -11.42 11.68 8.04
N ALA A 139 -12.15 12.51 7.30
CA ALA A 139 -12.87 13.65 7.88
C ALA A 139 -13.95 13.20 8.86
N GLU A 140 -14.70 12.17 8.53
CA GLU A 140 -15.76 11.66 9.41
C GLU A 140 -15.18 11.09 10.69
N LEU A 141 -14.07 10.38 10.61
CA LEU A 141 -13.40 9.83 11.78
C LEU A 141 -12.85 10.92 12.69
N GLN A 142 -12.36 12.01 12.11
CA GLN A 142 -11.88 13.15 12.89
C GLN A 142 -13.02 13.92 13.56
N ALA A 143 -14.19 13.91 12.96
CA ALA A 143 -15.36 14.58 13.52
C ALA A 143 -15.95 13.87 14.74
N ASN A 144 -15.68 12.60 14.88
CA ASN A 144 -16.14 11.77 15.99
C ASN A 144 -15.10 11.70 17.10
#